data_83e42995a81a9e3c17acf0cfbbe59c61
#
_entry.id   83e42995a81a9e3c17acf0cfbbe59c61
#
_cell.length_a   1.000
_cell.length_b   1.000
_cell.length_c   1.000
_cell.angle_alpha   90.00
_cell.angle_beta   90.00
_cell.angle_gamma   90.00
#
_symmetry.space_group_name_H-M   'P 1'
#
loop_
_entity.id
_entity.type
_entity.pdbx_description
1 polymer ?
#
loop_
_entity_poly.entity_id
_entity_poly.type
_entity_poly.pdbx_seq_one_letter_code
_entity_poly.pdbx_strand_id
1 'polypeptide(L)'
;STVMNTRSSDILKGPQWANVRALYKADGYAEEELGKPMIAVVNSYSTVCPGHVIFKNLSERVREGIQAGGGTPVEFGVIGACDGIAMGHKGMQYILPTRQMIADSIEAMAEAHRLDGLILLGSCDMIIPGMLMGAMRVNLPTILVNGGPSLPGRMKEGNPYGGEYIDHSIIQESEGALKKGLISEEKFKWIEDHAMPSIGSCAMLGTANTMGCLAEAMGIMLPGTAAIPAVYSERLSVGYKSGKQIV
;
A
#
# COMPACT_ATOMS: atom_id res chain seq x y z
N SER A 1 -0.68 -5.37 35.52
CA SER A 1 -0.81 -4.97 34.12
C SER A 1 -1.31 -3.54 34.05
N THR A 2 -0.48 -2.65 33.54
CA THR A 2 -0.88 -1.26 33.29
C THR A 2 -1.94 -1.31 32.20
N VAL A 3 -3.18 -1.02 32.55
CA VAL A 3 -4.27 -0.92 31.57
C VAL A 3 -3.95 0.30 30.70
N MET A 4 -3.50 0.08 29.48
CA MET A 4 -3.35 1.19 28.52
C MET A 4 -4.73 1.82 28.28
N ASN A 5 -4.82 3.12 28.45
CA ASN A 5 -6.05 3.87 28.18
C ASN A 5 -6.06 4.21 26.68
N THR A 6 -6.59 3.30 25.86
CA THR A 6 -6.69 3.43 24.40
C THR A 6 -8.04 4.00 23.98
N ARG A 7 -8.16 4.60 22.81
CA ARG A 7 -9.44 5.11 22.26
C ARG A 7 -10.48 4.00 22.14
N SER A 8 -10.06 2.81 21.72
CA SER A 8 -10.94 1.63 21.61
C SER A 8 -11.52 1.23 22.95
N SER A 9 -10.81 1.45 24.06
CA SER A 9 -11.30 1.14 25.39
C SER A 9 -12.56 1.93 25.77
N ASP A 10 -12.79 3.10 25.16
CA ASP A 10 -13.97 3.93 25.41
C ASP A 10 -15.28 3.23 24.99
N ILE A 11 -15.21 2.34 23.99
CA ILE A 11 -16.37 1.62 23.44
C ILE A 11 -16.32 0.10 23.65
N LEU A 12 -15.32 -0.40 24.38
CA LEU A 12 -15.16 -1.85 24.63
C LEU A 12 -15.26 -2.21 26.10
N LYS A 13 -15.15 -1.25 27.03
CA LYS A 13 -15.19 -1.52 28.46
C LYS A 13 -16.56 -1.16 29.06
N GLY A 14 -17.02 -1.99 30.02
CA GLY A 14 -18.26 -1.77 30.73
C GLY A 14 -19.50 -2.41 30.09
N PRO A 15 -20.57 -2.59 30.88
CA PRO A 15 -21.77 -3.30 30.41
C PRO A 15 -22.55 -2.56 29.32
N GLN A 16 -22.47 -1.23 29.26
CA GLN A 16 -23.13 -0.42 28.25
C GLN A 16 -22.62 -0.73 26.82
N TRP A 17 -21.40 -1.28 26.68
CA TRP A 17 -20.77 -1.63 25.41
C TRP A 17 -20.85 -3.13 25.07
N ALA A 18 -21.69 -3.89 25.76
CA ALA A 18 -21.86 -5.33 25.52
C ALA A 18 -22.28 -5.62 24.07
N ASN A 19 -23.14 -4.77 23.47
CA ASN A 19 -23.55 -4.93 22.08
C ASN A 19 -22.37 -4.78 21.10
N VAL A 20 -21.48 -3.82 21.32
CA VAL A 20 -20.29 -3.61 20.48
C VAL A 20 -19.37 -4.81 20.55
N ARG A 21 -19.10 -5.33 21.76
CA ARG A 21 -18.31 -6.56 21.93
C ARG A 21 -18.97 -7.78 21.28
N ALA A 22 -20.29 -7.89 21.34
CA ALA A 22 -21.01 -8.99 20.71
C ALA A 22 -20.83 -8.96 19.17
N LEU A 23 -20.79 -7.78 18.54
CA LEU A 23 -20.55 -7.65 17.12
C LEU A 23 -19.10 -8.06 16.76
N TYR A 24 -18.09 -7.58 17.49
CA TYR A 24 -16.72 -8.02 17.28
C TYR A 24 -16.54 -9.54 17.48
N LYS A 25 -17.24 -10.13 18.48
CA LYS A 25 -17.23 -11.60 18.65
C LYS A 25 -17.88 -12.33 17.49
N ALA A 26 -18.92 -11.75 16.87
CA ALA A 26 -19.53 -12.30 15.66
C ALA A 26 -18.56 -12.26 14.47
N ASP A 27 -17.64 -11.28 14.43
CA ASP A 27 -16.54 -11.21 13.46
C ASP A 27 -15.39 -12.19 13.78
N GLY A 28 -15.47 -12.92 14.90
CA GLY A 28 -14.50 -13.93 15.30
C GLY A 28 -13.44 -13.48 16.29
N TYR A 29 -13.50 -12.25 16.82
CA TYR A 29 -12.56 -11.80 17.85
C TYR A 29 -12.81 -12.48 19.20
N ALA A 30 -11.74 -12.95 19.82
CA ALA A 30 -11.79 -13.51 21.17
C ALA A 30 -11.86 -12.39 22.23
N GLU A 31 -12.32 -12.73 23.44
CA GLU A 31 -12.46 -11.77 24.54
C GLU A 31 -11.15 -11.06 24.88
N GLU A 32 -10.04 -11.79 24.89
CA GLU A 32 -8.70 -11.25 25.18
C GLU A 32 -8.17 -10.30 24.10
N GLU A 33 -8.68 -10.38 22.88
CA GLU A 33 -8.30 -9.47 21.78
C GLU A 33 -8.97 -8.10 21.93
N LEU A 34 -10.19 -8.07 22.50
CA LEU A 34 -10.93 -6.82 22.71
C LEU A 34 -10.38 -5.95 23.86
N GLY A 35 -9.43 -6.50 24.63
CA GLY A 35 -8.71 -5.77 25.68
C GLY A 35 -7.40 -5.12 25.24
N LYS A 36 -7.01 -5.29 23.98
CA LYS A 36 -5.74 -4.81 23.39
C LYS A 36 -5.95 -3.58 22.54
N PRO A 37 -4.89 -2.80 22.22
CA PRO A 37 -4.98 -1.73 21.24
C PRO A 37 -5.48 -2.26 19.88
N MET A 38 -6.48 -1.61 19.30
CA MET A 38 -7.05 -2.00 18.01
C MET A 38 -6.38 -1.20 16.89
N ILE A 39 -5.59 -1.88 16.08
CA ILE A 39 -4.78 -1.28 15.03
C ILE A 39 -5.41 -1.53 13.66
N ALA A 40 -5.74 -0.47 12.95
CA ALA A 40 -6.23 -0.56 11.59
C ALA A 40 -5.15 -1.08 10.64
N VAL A 41 -5.49 -2.06 9.82
CA VAL A 41 -4.74 -2.42 8.62
C VAL A 41 -5.55 -1.91 7.43
N VAL A 42 -5.15 -0.75 6.90
CA VAL A 42 -5.81 -0.09 5.78
C VAL A 42 -5.24 -0.66 4.50
N ASN A 43 -5.98 -1.55 3.84
CA ASN A 43 -5.47 -2.34 2.73
C ASN A 43 -6.03 -1.89 1.38
N SER A 44 -5.16 -1.41 0.49
CA SER A 44 -5.51 -1.09 -0.89
C SER A 44 -5.23 -2.24 -1.87
N TYR A 45 -5.30 -3.50 -1.41
CA TYR A 45 -5.14 -4.67 -2.27
C TYR A 45 -6.03 -4.59 -3.51
N SER A 46 -5.42 -4.87 -4.65
CA SER A 46 -6.11 -4.91 -5.94
C SER A 46 -5.34 -5.77 -6.92
N THR A 47 -6.03 -6.48 -7.79
CA THR A 47 -5.44 -7.20 -8.93
C THR A 47 -5.40 -6.34 -10.20
N VAL A 48 -5.93 -5.13 -10.14
CA VAL A 48 -5.88 -4.15 -11.25
C VAL A 48 -4.57 -3.35 -11.26
N CYS A 49 -3.85 -3.34 -10.13
CA CYS A 49 -2.63 -2.55 -9.98
C CYS A 49 -1.46 -3.44 -9.59
N PRO A 50 -0.39 -3.52 -10.42
CA PRO A 50 0.78 -4.35 -10.12
C PRO A 50 1.44 -4.04 -8.78
N GLY A 51 1.45 -2.76 -8.38
CA GLY A 51 1.99 -2.31 -7.09
C GLY A 51 1.21 -2.76 -5.86
N HIS A 52 -0.03 -3.26 -6.05
CA HIS A 52 -0.95 -3.61 -4.97
C HIS A 52 -1.21 -5.10 -4.82
N VAL A 53 -0.79 -5.93 -5.78
CA VAL A 53 -0.97 -7.39 -5.72
C VAL A 53 -0.30 -8.01 -4.48
N ILE A 54 0.85 -7.48 -4.07
CA ILE A 54 1.60 -7.96 -2.91
C ILE A 54 0.82 -7.82 -1.59
N PHE A 55 -0.12 -6.87 -1.50
CA PHE A 55 -0.80 -6.56 -0.24
C PHE A 55 -1.68 -7.69 0.27
N LYS A 56 -2.05 -8.66 -0.56
CA LYS A 56 -2.70 -9.87 -0.09
C LYS A 56 -1.83 -10.60 0.95
N ASN A 57 -0.55 -10.81 0.65
CA ASN A 57 0.36 -11.53 1.52
C ASN A 57 1.00 -10.60 2.57
N LEU A 58 1.25 -9.34 2.20
CA LEU A 58 1.89 -8.38 3.08
C LEU A 58 0.98 -8.00 4.25
N SER A 59 -0.34 -7.92 4.04
CA SER A 59 -1.30 -7.67 5.13
C SER A 59 -1.30 -8.78 6.18
N GLU A 60 -1.15 -10.03 5.78
CA GLU A 60 -1.02 -11.16 6.71
C GLU A 60 0.19 -10.98 7.62
N ARG A 61 1.35 -10.62 7.04
CA ARG A 61 2.59 -10.36 7.81
C ARG A 61 2.46 -9.18 8.76
N VAL A 62 1.78 -8.12 8.33
CA VAL A 62 1.48 -6.96 9.18
C VAL A 62 0.60 -7.37 10.38
N ARG A 63 -0.45 -8.14 10.14
CA ARG A 63 -1.36 -8.64 11.18
C ARG A 63 -0.62 -9.50 12.21
N GLU A 64 0.22 -10.42 11.75
CA GLU A 64 1.09 -11.21 12.63
C GLU A 64 2.00 -10.32 13.48
N GLY A 65 2.56 -9.27 12.89
CA GLY A 65 3.39 -8.29 13.60
C GLY A 65 2.62 -7.55 14.68
N ILE A 66 1.39 -7.07 14.37
CA ILE A 66 0.51 -6.40 15.35
C ILE A 66 0.21 -7.34 16.52
N GLN A 67 -0.15 -8.59 16.24
CA GLN A 67 -0.43 -9.58 17.27
C GLN A 67 0.81 -9.87 18.14
N ALA A 68 1.99 -10.01 17.52
CA ALA A 68 3.26 -10.21 18.22
C ALA A 68 3.65 -8.97 19.08
N GLY A 69 3.23 -7.77 18.68
CA GLY A 69 3.39 -6.54 19.46
C GLY A 69 2.40 -6.41 20.62
N GLY A 70 1.36 -7.26 20.67
CA GLY A 70 0.32 -7.20 21.71
C GLY A 70 -0.92 -6.39 21.33
N GLY A 71 -1.09 -6.05 20.06
CA GLY A 71 -2.28 -5.38 19.53
C GLY A 71 -3.26 -6.36 18.86
N THR A 72 -4.41 -5.85 18.49
CA THR A 72 -5.45 -6.55 17.72
C THR A 72 -5.59 -5.90 16.34
N PRO A 73 -5.31 -6.61 15.24
CA PRO A 73 -5.45 -6.06 13.90
C PRO A 73 -6.93 -6.01 13.49
N VAL A 74 -7.33 -4.87 12.93
CA VAL A 74 -8.65 -4.67 12.30
C VAL A 74 -8.42 -4.26 10.85
N GLU A 75 -8.71 -5.14 9.90
CA GLU A 75 -8.43 -4.88 8.48
C GLU A 75 -9.68 -4.39 7.75
N PHE A 76 -9.51 -3.36 6.93
CA PHE A 76 -10.53 -2.91 5.98
C PHE A 76 -9.91 -2.43 4.67
N GLY A 77 -10.70 -2.51 3.60
CA GLY A 77 -10.26 -2.16 2.25
C GLY A 77 -10.47 -0.69 1.91
N VAL A 78 -9.58 -0.15 1.10
CA VAL A 78 -9.74 1.12 0.39
C VAL A 78 -9.43 0.93 -1.10
N ILE A 79 -9.68 1.96 -1.92
CA ILE A 79 -9.47 1.91 -3.36
C ILE A 79 -8.00 1.61 -3.70
N GLY A 80 -7.76 0.62 -4.57
CA GLY A 80 -6.46 0.27 -5.12
C GLY A 80 -6.43 0.48 -6.63
N ALA A 81 -6.62 1.71 -7.11
CA ALA A 81 -6.60 2.07 -8.53
C ALA A 81 -5.18 2.20 -9.07
N CYS A 82 -5.02 2.05 -10.38
CA CYS A 82 -3.75 2.19 -11.09
C CYS A 82 -3.82 3.32 -12.10
N ASP A 83 -3.04 4.37 -11.88
CA ASP A 83 -2.93 5.53 -12.77
C ASP A 83 -2.40 5.12 -14.16
N GLY A 84 -1.41 4.21 -14.19
CA GLY A 84 -0.82 3.72 -15.44
C GLY A 84 -1.83 2.99 -16.34
N ILE A 85 -2.73 2.17 -15.76
CA ILE A 85 -3.79 1.49 -16.51
C ILE A 85 -4.86 2.49 -16.98
N ALA A 86 -5.10 3.55 -16.23
CA ALA A 86 -6.07 4.59 -16.59
C ALA A 86 -5.53 5.63 -17.58
N MET A 87 -4.23 5.62 -17.86
CA MET A 87 -3.56 6.62 -18.69
C MET A 87 -4.03 6.56 -20.15
N GLY A 88 -4.24 7.73 -20.75
CA GLY A 88 -4.55 7.86 -22.18
C GLY A 88 -6.02 7.63 -22.58
N HIS A 89 -6.91 7.39 -21.62
CA HIS A 89 -8.34 7.21 -21.87
C HIS A 89 -9.22 7.87 -20.79
N LYS A 90 -10.55 7.79 -20.96
CA LYS A 90 -11.53 8.44 -20.06
C LYS A 90 -11.43 8.01 -18.59
N GLY A 91 -10.84 6.84 -18.30
CA GLY A 91 -10.65 6.35 -16.94
C GLY A 91 -9.80 7.28 -16.07
N MET A 92 -8.89 8.05 -16.67
CA MET A 92 -8.05 8.99 -15.92
C MET A 92 -8.86 10.06 -15.16
N GLN A 93 -10.06 10.41 -15.62
CA GLN A 93 -10.93 11.37 -14.95
C GLN A 93 -11.39 10.89 -13.57
N TYR A 94 -11.35 9.58 -13.32
CA TYR A 94 -11.76 8.96 -12.06
C TYR A 94 -10.57 8.71 -11.09
N ILE A 95 -9.35 8.88 -11.56
CA ILE A 95 -8.16 8.58 -10.75
C ILE A 95 -7.93 9.62 -9.66
N LEU A 96 -7.88 10.90 -10.01
CA LEU A 96 -7.62 11.96 -9.05
C LEU A 96 -8.62 12.00 -7.87
N PRO A 97 -9.95 11.80 -8.09
CA PRO A 97 -10.90 11.72 -6.99
C PRO A 97 -10.66 10.58 -6.00
N THR A 98 -10.00 9.48 -6.41
CA THR A 98 -9.72 8.36 -5.51
C THR A 98 -8.88 8.76 -4.30
N ARG A 99 -8.01 9.74 -4.45
CA ARG A 99 -7.20 10.29 -3.36
C ARG A 99 -8.07 10.79 -2.21
N GLN A 100 -9.10 11.58 -2.53
CA GLN A 100 -10.05 12.11 -1.55
C GLN A 100 -10.90 10.99 -0.93
N MET A 101 -11.41 10.08 -1.76
CA MET A 101 -12.22 8.95 -1.30
C MET A 101 -11.47 8.06 -0.30
N ILE A 102 -10.17 7.82 -0.54
CA ILE A 102 -9.31 7.08 0.39
C ILE A 102 -9.18 7.82 1.71
N ALA A 103 -8.88 9.13 1.66
CA ALA A 103 -8.74 9.94 2.86
C ALA A 103 -10.03 9.95 3.70
N ASP A 104 -11.18 10.16 3.07
CA ASP A 104 -12.49 10.16 3.72
C ASP A 104 -12.83 8.78 4.31
N SER A 105 -12.49 7.71 3.59
CA SER A 105 -12.73 6.33 4.04
C SER A 105 -11.92 6.01 5.29
N ILE A 106 -10.64 6.40 5.33
CA ILE A 106 -9.76 6.18 6.50
C ILE A 106 -10.28 6.96 7.72
N GLU A 107 -10.60 8.24 7.54
CA GLU A 107 -11.14 9.08 8.60
C GLU A 107 -12.44 8.49 9.16
N ALA A 108 -13.39 8.15 8.28
CA ALA A 108 -14.66 7.57 8.68
C ALA A 108 -14.49 6.26 9.46
N MET A 109 -13.66 5.34 8.98
CA MET A 109 -13.43 4.05 9.61
C MET A 109 -12.72 4.20 10.97
N ALA A 110 -11.67 5.01 11.02
CA ALA A 110 -10.89 5.21 12.24
C ALA A 110 -11.71 5.87 13.36
N GLU A 111 -12.51 6.88 13.00
CA GLU A 111 -13.34 7.61 13.97
C GLU A 111 -14.58 6.82 14.41
N ALA A 112 -15.29 6.20 13.45
CA ALA A 112 -16.50 5.41 13.76
C ALA A 112 -16.20 4.23 14.70
N HIS A 113 -15.03 3.59 14.54
CA HIS A 113 -14.66 2.40 15.29
C HIS A 113 -13.65 2.68 16.42
N ARG A 114 -13.31 3.96 16.65
CA ARG A 114 -12.38 4.40 17.71
C ARG A 114 -11.06 3.63 17.69
N LEU A 115 -10.46 3.46 16.49
CA LEU A 115 -9.22 2.72 16.32
C LEU A 115 -8.03 3.47 16.92
N ASP A 116 -7.02 2.75 17.40
CA ASP A 116 -5.91 3.30 18.18
C ASP A 116 -4.67 3.68 17.35
N GLY A 117 -4.51 3.07 16.19
CA GLY A 117 -3.40 3.32 15.28
C GLY A 117 -3.67 2.79 13.88
N LEU A 118 -2.82 3.15 12.92
CA LEU A 118 -2.99 2.83 11.50
C LEU A 118 -1.72 2.22 10.92
N ILE A 119 -1.85 1.07 10.25
CA ILE A 119 -0.90 0.60 9.24
C ILE A 119 -1.53 0.83 7.87
N LEU A 120 -0.85 1.58 7.02
CA LEU A 120 -1.32 1.94 5.69
C LEU A 120 -0.60 1.10 4.64
N LEU A 121 -1.33 0.27 3.89
CA LEU A 121 -0.79 -0.54 2.80
C LEU A 121 -1.14 0.11 1.47
N GLY A 122 -0.22 0.90 0.92
CA GLY A 122 -0.43 1.65 -0.31
C GLY A 122 0.86 1.85 -1.09
N SER A 123 0.79 1.87 -2.42
CA SER A 123 1.96 1.90 -3.28
C SER A 123 1.84 2.85 -4.48
N CYS A 124 0.65 3.06 -5.05
CA CYS A 124 0.50 3.83 -6.28
C CYS A 124 0.18 5.31 -6.05
N ASP A 125 0.18 6.06 -7.16
CA ASP A 125 0.26 7.52 -7.26
C ASP A 125 -0.75 8.29 -6.40
N MET A 126 -2.04 7.94 -6.47
CA MET A 126 -3.08 8.59 -5.66
C MET A 126 -3.27 7.93 -4.30
N ILE A 127 -2.79 6.69 -4.16
CA ILE A 127 -3.07 5.87 -2.98
C ILE A 127 -2.26 6.35 -1.78
N ILE A 128 -0.93 6.48 -1.91
CA ILE A 128 -0.08 6.97 -0.82
C ILE A 128 -0.51 8.38 -0.37
N PRO A 129 -0.66 9.37 -1.26
CA PRO A 129 -1.15 10.68 -0.85
C PRO A 129 -2.51 10.65 -0.16
N GLY A 130 -3.47 9.88 -0.67
CA GLY A 130 -4.79 9.72 -0.06
C GLY A 130 -4.71 9.13 1.35
N MET A 131 -3.87 8.11 1.54
CA MET A 131 -3.64 7.50 2.84
C MET A 131 -3.00 8.47 3.83
N LEU A 132 -1.98 9.22 3.42
CA LEU A 132 -1.33 10.23 4.26
C LEU A 132 -2.32 11.34 4.65
N MET A 133 -3.15 11.81 3.70
CA MET A 133 -4.19 12.79 4.00
C MET A 133 -5.16 12.29 5.07
N GLY A 134 -5.65 11.06 4.94
CA GLY A 134 -6.55 10.45 5.93
C GLY A 134 -5.89 10.29 7.29
N ALA A 135 -4.66 9.79 7.32
CA ALA A 135 -3.88 9.64 8.55
C ALA A 135 -3.65 10.97 9.28
N MET A 136 -3.31 12.03 8.54
CA MET A 136 -3.09 13.36 9.12
C MET A 136 -4.37 13.96 9.71
N ARG A 137 -5.54 13.67 9.12
CA ARG A 137 -6.83 14.13 9.66
C ARG A 137 -7.15 13.50 10.99
N VAL A 138 -6.95 12.19 11.11
CA VAL A 138 -7.26 11.47 12.37
C VAL A 138 -6.17 11.62 13.43
N ASN A 139 -4.94 11.97 13.02
CA ASN A 139 -3.80 12.22 13.90
C ASN A 139 -3.54 11.07 14.90
N LEU A 140 -3.54 9.85 14.42
CA LEU A 140 -3.21 8.64 15.17
C LEU A 140 -1.79 8.17 14.87
N PRO A 141 -1.16 7.39 15.76
CA PRO A 141 0.07 6.67 15.42
C PRO A 141 -0.10 5.94 14.09
N THR A 142 0.82 6.17 13.15
CA THR A 142 0.68 5.68 11.79
C THR A 142 2.02 5.21 11.23
N ILE A 143 2.01 4.05 10.59
CA ILE A 143 3.13 3.56 9.78
C ILE A 143 2.61 3.21 8.38
N LEU A 144 3.25 3.75 7.35
CA LEU A 144 3.04 3.34 5.96
C LEU A 144 3.96 2.16 5.62
N VAL A 145 3.42 1.17 4.96
CA VAL A 145 4.17 0.06 4.36
C VAL A 145 3.82 0.01 2.88
N ASN A 146 4.75 0.44 2.02
CA ASN A 146 4.52 0.35 0.58
C ASN A 146 4.76 -1.07 0.05
N GLY A 147 4.23 -1.35 -1.13
CA GLY A 147 4.42 -2.64 -1.80
C GLY A 147 5.83 -2.84 -2.36
N GLY A 148 6.59 -1.77 -2.51
CA GLY A 148 7.90 -1.76 -3.13
C GLY A 148 7.86 -1.67 -4.66
N PRO A 149 8.97 -1.24 -5.30
CA PRO A 149 9.08 -1.16 -6.74
C PRO A 149 9.14 -2.55 -7.40
N SER A 150 8.70 -2.60 -8.67
CA SER A 150 9.02 -3.72 -9.57
C SER A 150 10.51 -3.78 -9.83
N LEU A 151 11.00 -4.97 -10.19
CA LEU A 151 12.33 -5.07 -10.80
C LEU A 151 12.33 -4.38 -12.16
N PRO A 152 13.44 -3.75 -12.57
CA PRO A 152 13.59 -3.22 -13.92
C PRO A 152 13.69 -4.37 -14.93
N GLY A 153 13.18 -4.16 -16.12
CA GLY A 153 13.43 -5.03 -17.26
C GLY A 153 14.88 -4.93 -17.72
N ARG A 154 15.32 -5.85 -18.56
CA ARG A 154 16.67 -5.85 -19.14
C ARG A 154 16.63 -5.90 -20.65
N MET A 155 17.35 -5.00 -21.29
CA MET A 155 17.52 -4.94 -22.73
C MET A 155 18.98 -4.65 -23.06
N LYS A 156 19.75 -5.69 -23.45
CA LYS A 156 21.20 -5.58 -23.68
C LYS A 156 21.56 -4.76 -24.90
N GLU A 157 20.72 -4.79 -25.94
CA GLU A 157 20.97 -4.12 -27.21
C GLU A 157 19.77 -3.26 -27.62
N GLY A 158 20.09 -2.09 -28.21
CA GLY A 158 19.08 -1.19 -28.75
C GLY A 158 18.22 -0.46 -27.73
N ASN A 159 18.74 -0.29 -26.50
CA ASN A 159 18.13 0.59 -25.51
C ASN A 159 18.44 2.04 -25.90
N PRO A 160 17.43 2.86 -26.26
CA PRO A 160 17.64 4.23 -26.73
C PRO A 160 18.21 5.17 -25.63
N TYR A 161 18.07 4.81 -24.37
CA TYR A 161 18.63 5.58 -23.24
C TYR A 161 20.03 5.14 -22.83
N GLY A 162 20.58 4.10 -23.45
CA GLY A 162 21.82 3.47 -23.01
C GLY A 162 21.63 2.59 -21.76
N GLY A 163 22.65 1.79 -21.46
CA GLY A 163 22.60 0.85 -20.35
C GLY A 163 21.78 -0.41 -20.63
N GLU A 164 21.66 -1.26 -19.60
CA GLU A 164 21.00 -2.57 -19.70
C GLU A 164 19.58 -2.60 -19.12
N TYR A 165 19.17 -1.56 -18.38
CA TYR A 165 17.91 -1.56 -17.66
C TYR A 165 16.85 -0.74 -18.38
N ILE A 166 15.62 -1.24 -18.37
CA ILE A 166 14.43 -0.59 -18.91
C ILE A 166 13.30 -0.65 -17.88
N ASP A 167 12.37 0.23 -18.01
CA ASP A 167 11.09 0.22 -17.28
C ASP A 167 9.92 0.37 -18.27
N HIS A 168 8.69 0.41 -17.74
CA HIS A 168 7.51 0.46 -18.62
C HIS A 168 7.39 1.76 -19.44
N SER A 169 8.13 2.82 -19.13
CA SER A 169 8.08 4.08 -19.91
C SER A 169 8.64 3.90 -21.32
N ILE A 170 9.57 2.96 -21.49
CA ILE A 170 10.11 2.64 -22.81
C ILE A 170 9.04 2.15 -23.79
N ILE A 171 7.92 1.59 -23.30
CA ILE A 171 6.83 1.10 -24.16
C ILE A 171 6.21 2.26 -24.95
N GLN A 172 5.98 3.40 -24.31
CA GLN A 172 5.40 4.58 -24.97
C GLN A 172 6.32 5.14 -26.06
N GLU A 173 7.62 5.17 -25.82
CA GLU A 173 8.59 5.61 -26.81
C GLU A 173 8.76 4.60 -27.95
N SER A 174 8.71 3.31 -27.60
CA SER A 174 8.75 2.23 -28.59
C SER A 174 7.53 2.23 -29.51
N GLU A 175 6.34 2.65 -29.00
CA GLU A 175 5.16 2.86 -29.84
C GLU A 175 5.43 3.91 -30.92
N GLY A 176 6.06 5.04 -30.55
CA GLY A 176 6.47 6.07 -31.49
C GLY A 176 7.47 5.56 -32.53
N ALA A 177 8.44 4.75 -32.11
CA ALA A 177 9.43 4.13 -33.00
C ALA A 177 8.78 3.11 -33.94
N LEU A 178 7.84 2.31 -33.47
CA LEU A 178 7.07 1.37 -34.31
C LEU A 178 6.27 2.11 -35.38
N LYS A 179 5.55 3.16 -35.03
CA LYS A 179 4.76 3.98 -35.99
C LYS A 179 5.62 4.62 -37.07
N LYS A 180 6.90 4.88 -36.77
CA LYS A 180 7.87 5.41 -37.74
C LYS A 180 8.64 4.32 -38.52
N GLY A 181 8.35 3.05 -38.26
CA GLY A 181 9.06 1.93 -38.88
C GLY A 181 10.53 1.77 -38.44
N LEU A 182 10.91 2.33 -37.29
CA LEU A 182 12.27 2.25 -36.75
C LEU A 182 12.54 0.95 -36.01
N ILE A 183 11.50 0.29 -35.54
CA ILE A 183 11.54 -1.06 -34.92
C ILE A 183 10.47 -1.94 -35.55
N SER A 184 10.67 -3.26 -35.48
CA SER A 184 9.67 -4.24 -35.91
C SER A 184 8.57 -4.46 -34.87
N GLU A 185 7.43 -5.01 -35.30
CA GLU A 185 6.37 -5.44 -34.39
C GLU A 185 6.85 -6.49 -33.39
N GLU A 186 7.72 -7.41 -33.85
CA GLU A 186 8.33 -8.42 -32.97
C GLU A 186 9.16 -7.78 -31.85
N LYS A 187 9.99 -6.77 -32.21
CA LYS A 187 10.78 -6.03 -31.20
C LYS A 187 9.89 -5.27 -30.24
N PHE A 188 8.83 -4.63 -30.73
CA PHE A 188 7.88 -3.93 -29.88
C PHE A 188 7.19 -4.88 -28.89
N LYS A 189 6.72 -6.03 -29.38
CA LYS A 189 6.11 -7.06 -28.53
C LYS A 189 7.08 -7.60 -27.48
N TRP A 190 8.34 -7.81 -27.86
CA TRP A 190 9.37 -8.21 -26.91
C TRP A 190 9.55 -7.18 -25.79
N ILE A 191 9.57 -5.88 -26.11
CA ILE A 191 9.67 -4.78 -25.12
C ILE A 191 8.47 -4.80 -24.18
N GLU A 192 7.25 -4.93 -24.71
CA GLU A 192 6.02 -5.03 -23.93
C GLU A 192 6.10 -6.16 -22.89
N ASP A 193 6.56 -7.32 -23.32
CA ASP A 193 6.63 -8.52 -22.47
C ASP A 193 7.73 -8.45 -21.38
N HIS A 194 8.76 -7.60 -21.57
CA HIS A 194 9.95 -7.60 -20.72
C HIS A 194 10.21 -6.30 -19.95
N ALA A 195 9.50 -5.23 -20.26
CA ALA A 195 9.73 -3.93 -19.63
C ALA A 195 9.36 -3.90 -18.13
N MET A 196 8.41 -4.73 -17.70
CA MET A 196 7.99 -4.83 -16.32
C MET A 196 7.88 -6.30 -15.86
N PRO A 197 9.01 -6.92 -15.48
CA PRO A 197 9.10 -8.37 -15.29
C PRO A 197 8.55 -8.88 -13.98
N SER A 198 8.12 -8.02 -13.07
CA SER A 198 7.60 -8.42 -11.76
C SER A 198 6.46 -7.53 -11.27
N ILE A 199 5.75 -7.99 -10.24
CA ILE A 199 4.86 -7.13 -9.46
C ILE A 199 5.65 -6.02 -8.77
N GLY A 200 4.96 -4.96 -8.40
CA GLY A 200 5.52 -3.78 -7.75
C GLY A 200 5.00 -2.49 -8.38
N SER A 201 5.31 -1.36 -7.79
CA SER A 201 5.13 -0.05 -8.43
C SER A 201 6.10 0.09 -9.61
N CYS A 202 5.90 1.09 -10.45
CA CYS A 202 6.78 1.33 -11.61
C CYS A 202 8.26 1.32 -11.20
N ALA A 203 9.12 0.66 -12.01
CA ALA A 203 10.55 0.50 -11.73
C ALA A 203 11.38 1.79 -11.96
N MET A 204 10.74 2.94 -11.92
CA MET A 204 11.35 4.26 -12.03
C MET A 204 10.96 5.13 -10.85
N LEU A 205 11.64 6.26 -10.68
CA LEU A 205 11.31 7.24 -9.63
C LEU A 205 10.19 8.19 -10.10
N GLY A 206 9.02 7.58 -10.42
CA GLY A 206 7.76 8.28 -10.64
C GLY A 206 7.05 8.58 -9.32
N THR A 207 5.77 8.97 -9.37
CA THR A 207 5.02 9.40 -8.17
C THR A 207 4.99 8.34 -7.07
N ALA A 208 4.74 7.08 -7.41
CA ALA A 208 4.65 5.99 -6.43
C ALA A 208 5.92 5.86 -5.57
N ASN A 209 7.08 5.75 -6.18
CA ASN A 209 8.35 5.58 -5.46
C ASN A 209 8.80 6.89 -4.80
N THR A 210 8.55 8.05 -5.43
CA THR A 210 8.82 9.36 -4.83
C THR A 210 8.01 9.55 -3.55
N MET A 211 6.72 9.24 -3.57
CA MET A 211 5.87 9.33 -2.37
C MET A 211 6.29 8.33 -1.28
N GLY A 212 6.76 7.14 -1.65
CA GLY A 212 7.37 6.20 -0.71
C GLY A 212 8.61 6.78 -0.04
N CYS A 213 9.54 7.33 -0.82
CA CYS A 213 10.74 7.98 -0.30
C CYS A 213 10.41 9.20 0.59
N LEU A 214 9.42 10.01 0.20
CA LEU A 214 8.97 11.15 1.01
C LEU A 214 8.35 10.68 2.33
N ALA A 215 7.51 9.66 2.32
CA ALA A 215 6.92 9.10 3.53
C ALA A 215 7.99 8.55 4.49
N GLU A 216 9.03 7.92 3.95
CA GLU A 216 10.18 7.49 4.74
C GLU A 216 10.95 8.67 5.32
N ALA A 217 11.24 9.70 4.51
CA ALA A 217 11.93 10.91 4.96
C ALA A 217 11.14 11.70 6.03
N MET A 218 9.80 11.63 5.98
CA MET A 218 8.92 12.20 7.00
C MET A 218 8.83 11.35 8.28
N GLY A 219 9.47 10.18 8.32
CA GLY A 219 9.43 9.29 9.48
C GLY A 219 8.13 8.47 9.60
N ILE A 220 7.32 8.38 8.55
CA ILE A 220 6.06 7.62 8.54
C ILE A 220 6.28 6.16 8.10
N MET A 221 7.45 5.83 7.58
CA MET A 221 7.87 4.46 7.26
C MET A 221 9.07 4.07 8.10
N LEU A 222 9.30 2.76 8.27
CA LEU A 222 10.55 2.30 8.86
C LEU A 222 11.73 2.69 7.96
N PRO A 223 12.86 3.16 8.53
CA PRO A 223 14.02 3.62 7.75
C PRO A 223 14.58 2.53 6.83
N GLY A 224 14.95 2.91 5.60
CA GLY A 224 15.56 2.04 4.60
C GLY A 224 14.58 1.11 3.89
N THR A 225 13.26 1.32 4.01
CA THR A 225 12.28 0.35 3.51
C THR A 225 11.56 0.77 2.22
N ALA A 226 11.58 2.04 1.83
CA ALA A 226 10.81 2.53 0.70
C ALA A 226 11.19 1.86 -0.64
N ALA A 227 12.47 1.64 -0.87
CA ALA A 227 13.00 1.16 -2.14
C ALA A 227 13.25 -0.36 -2.21
N ILE A 228 12.90 -1.14 -1.18
CA ILE A 228 13.02 -2.60 -1.23
C ILE A 228 12.06 -3.14 -2.29
N PRO A 229 12.53 -3.91 -3.30
CA PRO A 229 11.66 -4.44 -4.33
C PRO A 229 10.53 -5.32 -3.79
N ALA A 230 9.38 -5.27 -4.46
CA ALA A 230 8.18 -6.01 -4.06
C ALA A 230 8.39 -7.52 -3.94
N VAL A 231 9.24 -8.08 -4.80
CA VAL A 231 9.51 -9.53 -4.87
C VAL A 231 10.58 -10.02 -3.89
N TYR A 232 11.23 -9.12 -3.14
CA TYR A 232 12.23 -9.54 -2.15
C TYR A 232 11.55 -10.02 -0.86
N SER A 233 12.05 -11.12 -0.31
CA SER A 233 11.56 -11.67 0.97
C SER A 233 11.63 -10.66 2.12
N GLU A 234 12.59 -9.74 2.06
CA GLU A 234 12.73 -8.64 3.02
C GLU A 234 11.47 -7.77 3.10
N ARG A 235 10.74 -7.57 1.99
CA ARG A 235 9.46 -6.83 1.96
C ARG A 235 8.44 -7.40 2.95
N LEU A 236 8.34 -8.73 3.03
CA LEU A 236 7.46 -9.40 3.99
C LEU A 236 7.93 -9.20 5.44
N SER A 237 9.25 -9.22 5.67
CA SER A 237 9.83 -8.92 6.98
C SER A 237 9.54 -7.49 7.44
N VAL A 238 9.55 -6.52 6.52
CA VAL A 238 9.16 -5.13 6.80
C VAL A 238 7.71 -5.05 7.27
N GLY A 239 6.79 -5.78 6.63
CA GLY A 239 5.39 -5.87 7.08
C GLY A 239 5.27 -6.30 8.53
N TYR A 240 5.92 -7.40 8.89
CA TYR A 240 5.94 -7.91 10.27
C TYR A 240 6.53 -6.88 11.26
N LYS A 241 7.70 -6.31 10.93
CA LYS A 241 8.37 -5.31 11.79
C LYS A 241 7.51 -4.07 12.00
N SER A 242 6.87 -3.58 10.94
CA SER A 242 5.98 -2.42 11.00
C SER A 242 4.75 -2.70 11.87
N GLY A 243 4.14 -3.88 11.70
CA GLY A 243 3.02 -4.32 12.54
C GLY A 243 3.38 -4.42 14.02
N LYS A 244 4.58 -4.88 14.34
CA LYS A 244 5.07 -4.95 15.72
C LYS A 244 5.38 -3.56 16.29
N GLN A 245 5.92 -2.66 15.47
CA GLN A 245 6.36 -1.33 15.90
C GLN A 245 5.21 -0.39 16.22
N ILE A 246 4.03 -0.54 15.57
CA ILE A 246 2.89 0.35 15.76
C ILE A 246 2.21 0.19 17.12
N VAL A 247 2.34 -0.99 17.73
CA VAL A 247 1.78 -1.31 19.06
C VAL A 247 2.68 -0.79 20.19
#